data_29dc47b03f1738099ca6507fde9e09f4
#
_entry.id   29dc47b03f1738099ca6507fde9e09f4
#
_cell.length_a   1.000
_cell.length_b   1.000
_cell.length_c   1.000
_cell.angle_alpha   90.00
_cell.angle_beta   90.00
_cell.angle_gamma   90.00
#
_symmetry.space_group_name_H-M   'P 1'
#
loop_
_entity.id
_entity.type
_entity.pdbx_description
1 polymer ?
#
loop_
_entity_poly.entity_id
_entity_poly.type
_entity_poly.pdbx_seq_one_letter_code
_entity_poly.pdbx_strand_id
1 'polypeptide(L)'
;LGYADIYEPAGTIVAVLIVAFVSAKTSVASDTKYRELKGSTKKDQCKVYRNGVITVLDVEDVVVGDKILLQSGDKIPADGVLLSGSLRVDNSALNGEAEECKKEAADGSTAFPEDITGDTFVDEHSLFRGAVVFDGEGVLDVRKVGLKTMMGKLAEEMQEDEPDSPLKV
;
A
#
# COMPACT_ATOMS: atom_id res chain seq x y z
N LEU A 1 -53.77 10.21 44.10
CA LEU A 1 -52.81 9.14 44.07
C LEU A 1 -52.74 8.53 42.67
N GLY A 2 -51.70 8.82 41.90
CA GLY A 2 -51.10 7.80 41.08
C GLY A 2 -51.04 7.96 39.56
N TYR A 3 -51.51 9.02 38.90
CA TYR A 3 -51.31 9.16 37.47
C TYR A 3 -49.99 9.87 37.09
N ALA A 4 -49.45 10.70 37.94
CA ALA A 4 -48.20 11.41 37.73
C ALA A 4 -46.96 10.50 37.82
N ASP A 5 -47.01 9.47 38.67
CA ASP A 5 -45.86 8.58 38.94
C ASP A 5 -45.52 7.57 37.84
N ILE A 6 -46.42 7.39 36.88
CA ILE A 6 -46.23 6.45 35.76
C ILE A 6 -45.64 7.16 34.51
N TYR A 7 -45.86 8.46 34.37
CA TYR A 7 -45.39 9.22 33.20
C TYR A 7 -43.88 9.55 33.26
N GLU A 8 -43.30 9.70 34.46
CA GLU A 8 -41.88 9.93 34.61
C GLU A 8 -41.01 8.73 34.14
N PRO A 9 -41.25 7.49 34.61
CA PRO A 9 -40.50 6.35 34.11
C PRO A 9 -40.80 6.01 32.64
N ALA A 10 -42.02 6.25 32.18
CA ALA A 10 -42.37 6.03 30.76
C ALA A 10 -41.61 6.98 29.84
N GLY A 11 -41.46 8.26 30.20
CA GLY A 11 -40.70 9.25 29.43
C GLY A 11 -39.21 8.89 29.34
N THR A 12 -38.60 8.40 30.40
CA THR A 12 -37.20 7.97 30.40
C THR A 12 -36.98 6.71 29.56
N ILE A 13 -37.88 5.75 29.60
CA ILE A 13 -37.81 4.54 28.75
C ILE A 13 -37.88 4.91 27.26
N VAL A 14 -38.80 5.78 26.89
CA VAL A 14 -38.94 6.24 25.50
C VAL A 14 -37.69 6.99 25.06
N ALA A 15 -37.13 7.87 25.89
CA ALA A 15 -35.90 8.58 25.58
C ALA A 15 -34.69 7.63 25.36
N VAL A 16 -34.53 6.61 26.22
CA VAL A 16 -33.47 5.60 26.08
C VAL A 16 -33.64 4.78 24.80
N LEU A 17 -34.86 4.42 24.45
CA LEU A 17 -35.15 3.69 23.21
C LEU A 17 -34.82 4.52 21.96
N ILE A 18 -35.14 5.83 21.98
CA ILE A 18 -34.81 6.73 20.89
C ILE A 18 -33.28 6.87 20.73
N VAL A 19 -32.56 7.06 21.85
CA VAL A 19 -31.09 7.16 21.83
C VAL A 19 -30.47 5.86 21.33
N ALA A 20 -30.95 4.71 21.79
CA ALA A 20 -30.45 3.40 21.34
C ALA A 20 -30.69 3.19 19.84
N PHE A 21 -31.86 3.59 19.34
CA PHE A 21 -32.21 3.46 17.93
C PHE A 21 -31.36 4.39 17.04
N VAL A 22 -31.15 5.63 17.47
CA VAL A 22 -30.29 6.59 16.75
C VAL A 22 -28.84 6.12 16.76
N SER A 23 -28.33 5.64 17.89
CA SER A 23 -26.97 5.10 18.01
C SER A 23 -26.77 3.88 17.11
N ALA A 24 -27.71 2.95 17.07
CA ALA A 24 -27.64 1.78 16.20
C ALA A 24 -27.64 2.17 14.71
N LYS A 25 -28.48 3.12 14.30
CA LYS A 25 -28.48 3.61 12.92
C LYS A 25 -27.19 4.35 12.55
N THR A 26 -26.63 5.12 13.47
CA THR A 26 -25.39 5.88 13.21
C THR A 26 -24.21 4.92 13.07
N SER A 27 -24.11 3.88 13.89
CA SER A 27 -23.05 2.86 13.79
C SER A 27 -23.09 2.12 12.46
N VAL A 28 -24.26 1.68 12.02
CA VAL A 28 -24.42 0.98 10.72
C VAL A 28 -24.09 1.90 9.54
N ALA A 29 -24.49 3.17 9.59
CA ALA A 29 -24.18 4.14 8.54
C ALA A 29 -22.69 4.48 8.49
N SER A 30 -22.00 4.50 9.64
CA SER A 30 -20.55 4.72 9.71
C SER A 30 -19.78 3.53 9.14
N ASP A 31 -20.18 2.31 9.46
CA ASP A 31 -19.53 1.09 8.92
C ASP A 31 -19.70 0.99 7.41
N THR A 32 -20.87 1.35 6.89
CA THR A 32 -21.13 1.33 5.44
C THR A 32 -20.27 2.38 4.72
N LYS A 33 -20.18 3.60 5.24
CA LYS A 33 -19.32 4.64 4.69
C LYS A 33 -17.83 4.28 4.77
N TYR A 34 -17.40 3.62 5.85
CA TYR A 34 -16.03 3.16 6.00
C TYR A 34 -15.69 2.04 5.00
N ARG A 35 -16.64 1.14 4.71
CA ARG A 35 -16.50 0.11 3.68
C ARG A 35 -16.53 0.69 2.26
N GLU A 36 -17.36 1.68 1.99
CA GLU A 36 -17.38 2.40 0.72
C GLU A 36 -16.08 3.18 0.49
N LEU A 37 -15.53 3.83 1.52
CA LEU A 37 -14.23 4.50 1.45
C LEU A 37 -13.08 3.51 1.25
N LYS A 38 -13.12 2.34 1.88
CA LYS A 38 -12.15 1.25 1.62
C LYS A 38 -12.32 0.64 0.22
N GLY A 39 -13.54 0.51 -0.27
CA GLY A 39 -13.83 0.02 -1.62
C GLY A 39 -13.53 1.04 -2.73
N SER A 40 -13.52 2.33 -2.42
CA SER A 40 -13.13 3.41 -3.33
C SER A 40 -11.67 3.83 -3.19
N THR A 41 -10.86 3.13 -2.39
CA THR A 41 -9.41 3.30 -2.44
C THR A 41 -9.01 2.96 -3.87
N LYS A 42 -8.71 4.00 -4.65
CA LYS A 42 -8.25 3.89 -6.02
C LYS A 42 -7.10 2.87 -6.01
N LYS A 43 -7.33 1.71 -6.58
CA LYS A 43 -6.29 0.68 -6.66
C LYS A 43 -5.09 1.31 -7.35
N ASP A 44 -3.92 1.12 -6.79
CA ASP A 44 -2.69 1.61 -7.40
C ASP A 44 -2.53 0.87 -8.74
N GLN A 45 -2.40 1.63 -9.82
CA GLN A 45 -2.27 1.12 -11.17
C GLN A 45 -0.88 1.40 -11.72
N CYS A 46 -0.42 0.54 -12.61
CA CYS A 46 0.84 0.70 -13.30
C CYS A 46 0.70 0.40 -14.80
N LYS A 47 1.64 0.90 -15.58
CA LYS A 47 1.70 0.73 -17.03
C LYS A 47 2.65 -0.42 -17.37
N VAL A 48 2.12 -1.51 -17.91
CA VAL A 48 2.89 -2.72 -18.19
C VAL A 48 2.97 -2.96 -19.72
N TYR A 49 4.16 -3.25 -20.20
CA TYR A 49 4.35 -3.71 -21.58
C TYR A 49 4.03 -5.21 -21.67
N ARG A 50 2.95 -5.54 -22.35
CA ARG A 50 2.59 -6.92 -22.69
C ARG A 50 2.35 -7.02 -24.20
N ASN A 51 3.01 -7.96 -24.87
CA ASN A 51 2.90 -8.15 -26.33
C ASN A 51 3.18 -6.87 -27.16
N GLY A 52 4.12 -6.03 -26.70
CA GLY A 52 4.48 -4.79 -27.39
C GLY A 52 3.50 -3.62 -27.20
N VAL A 53 2.47 -3.79 -26.37
CA VAL A 53 1.46 -2.77 -26.08
C VAL A 53 1.49 -2.40 -24.61
N ILE A 54 1.36 -1.11 -24.31
CA ILE A 54 1.21 -0.61 -22.93
C ILE A 54 -0.22 -0.88 -22.46
N THR A 55 -0.35 -1.65 -21.39
CA THR A 55 -1.63 -1.94 -20.73
C THR A 55 -1.59 -1.43 -19.32
N VAL A 56 -2.65 -0.79 -18.85
CA VAL A 56 -2.79 -0.36 -17.45
C VAL A 56 -3.35 -1.53 -16.66
N LEU A 57 -2.63 -1.93 -15.62
CA LEU A 57 -3.01 -3.02 -14.71
C LEU A 57 -3.02 -2.53 -13.27
N ASP A 58 -3.80 -3.18 -12.43
CA ASP A 58 -3.70 -3.03 -10.99
C ASP A 58 -2.36 -3.62 -10.51
N VAL A 59 -1.73 -3.00 -9.54
CA VAL A 59 -0.43 -3.45 -9.00
C VAL A 59 -0.50 -4.90 -8.49
N GLU A 60 -1.67 -5.33 -8.02
CA GLU A 60 -1.93 -6.69 -7.55
C GLU A 60 -1.83 -7.75 -8.67
N ASP A 61 -2.04 -7.35 -9.93
CA ASP A 61 -2.00 -8.23 -11.11
C ASP A 61 -0.62 -8.30 -11.79
N VAL A 62 0.36 -7.61 -11.23
CA VAL A 62 1.75 -7.63 -11.72
C VAL A 62 2.42 -8.94 -11.34
N VAL A 63 3.09 -9.54 -12.31
CA VAL A 63 3.82 -10.81 -12.14
C VAL A 63 5.31 -10.64 -12.44
N VAL A 64 6.12 -11.59 -11.96
CA VAL A 64 7.55 -11.63 -12.25
C VAL A 64 7.77 -11.76 -13.77
N GLY A 65 8.66 -10.95 -14.31
CA GLY A 65 8.97 -10.87 -15.73
C GLY A 65 8.19 -9.78 -16.48
N ASP A 66 7.21 -9.14 -15.86
CA ASP A 66 6.55 -7.97 -16.45
C ASP A 66 7.54 -6.82 -16.64
N LYS A 67 7.33 -6.04 -17.70
CA LYS A 67 8.07 -4.81 -17.99
C LYS A 67 7.18 -3.62 -17.70
N ILE A 68 7.55 -2.83 -16.69
CA ILE A 68 6.73 -1.69 -16.22
C ILE A 68 7.35 -0.38 -16.67
N LEU A 69 6.57 0.45 -17.32
CA LEU A 69 6.96 1.82 -17.64
C LEU A 69 6.82 2.68 -16.38
N LEU A 70 7.94 3.27 -15.97
CA LEU A 70 8.02 4.21 -14.85
C LEU A 70 8.30 5.61 -15.37
N GLN A 71 7.56 6.57 -14.87
CA GLN A 71 7.68 7.98 -15.19
C GLN A 71 7.72 8.82 -13.90
N SER A 72 8.15 10.06 -14.03
CA SER A 72 8.19 11.01 -12.92
C SER A 72 6.84 11.09 -12.18
N GLY A 73 6.85 10.94 -10.86
CA GLY A 73 5.67 10.89 -10.00
C GLY A 73 5.09 9.49 -9.76
N ASP A 74 5.54 8.47 -10.49
CA ASP A 74 5.07 7.11 -10.31
C ASP A 74 5.68 6.47 -9.05
N LYS A 75 4.88 5.67 -8.36
CA LYS A 75 5.33 4.81 -7.27
C LYS A 75 5.73 3.45 -7.84
N ILE A 76 6.89 2.96 -7.45
CA ILE A 76 7.41 1.69 -7.94
C ILE A 76 6.58 0.53 -7.37
N PRO A 77 5.94 -0.32 -8.21
CA PRO A 77 4.97 -1.30 -7.76
C PRO A 77 5.57 -2.64 -7.34
N ALA A 78 6.81 -2.92 -7.72
CA ALA A 78 7.48 -4.21 -7.49
C ALA A 78 8.99 -4.04 -7.43
N ASP A 79 9.70 -5.04 -6.89
CA ASP A 79 11.16 -5.04 -6.89
C ASP A 79 11.70 -5.59 -8.22
N GLY A 80 12.76 -5.00 -8.71
CA GLY A 80 13.38 -5.45 -9.95
C GLY A 80 14.57 -4.60 -10.38
N VAL A 81 14.90 -4.71 -11.65
CA VAL A 81 16.07 -4.08 -12.26
C VAL A 81 15.63 -3.11 -13.35
N LEU A 82 16.26 -1.94 -13.43
CA LEU A 82 16.02 -0.98 -14.50
C LEU A 82 16.64 -1.49 -15.80
N LEU A 83 15.83 -1.78 -16.81
CA LEU A 83 16.29 -2.30 -18.12
C LEU A 83 16.68 -1.20 -19.10
N SER A 84 16.00 -0.06 -19.05
CA SER A 84 16.23 1.05 -19.96
C SER A 84 15.87 2.36 -19.30
N GLY A 85 16.47 3.43 -19.78
CA GLY A 85 16.26 4.77 -19.27
C GLY A 85 17.15 5.12 -18.08
N SER A 86 16.81 6.22 -17.43
CA SER A 86 17.49 6.73 -16.24
C SER A 86 16.46 7.37 -15.32
N LEU A 87 16.53 7.05 -14.03
CA LEU A 87 15.59 7.53 -13.02
C LEU A 87 16.34 8.17 -11.86
N ARG A 88 15.70 9.14 -11.21
CA ARG A 88 16.02 9.52 -9.83
C ARG A 88 14.87 9.09 -8.95
N VAL A 89 15.18 8.31 -7.92
CA VAL A 89 14.18 7.74 -7.02
C VAL A 89 14.43 8.18 -5.59
N ASP A 90 13.33 8.33 -4.86
CA ASP A 90 13.33 8.56 -3.42
C ASP A 90 12.99 7.24 -2.71
N ASN A 91 13.93 6.75 -1.91
CA ASN A 91 13.81 5.52 -1.13
C ASN A 91 13.39 5.78 0.33
N SER A 92 13.02 7.00 0.70
CA SER A 92 12.69 7.38 2.08
C SER A 92 11.62 6.50 2.74
N ALA A 93 10.69 5.98 1.95
CA ALA A 93 9.66 5.05 2.43
C ALA A 93 10.22 3.68 2.90
N LEU A 94 11.46 3.33 2.50
CA LEU A 94 12.09 2.04 2.78
C LEU A 94 13.14 2.13 3.88
N ASN A 95 14.00 3.14 3.82
CA ASN A 95 15.14 3.30 4.73
C ASN A 95 15.02 4.52 5.66
N GLY A 96 13.99 5.36 5.48
CA GLY A 96 13.78 6.57 6.26
C GLY A 96 14.70 7.74 5.90
N GLU A 97 15.61 7.56 4.94
CA GLU A 97 16.54 8.59 4.50
C GLU A 97 16.04 9.24 3.21
N ALA A 98 15.82 10.53 3.24
CA ALA A 98 15.37 11.30 2.08
C ALA A 98 16.58 11.64 1.17
N GLU A 99 17.21 10.62 0.62
CA GLU A 99 18.24 10.78 -0.39
C GLU A 99 17.72 10.35 -1.76
N GLU A 100 17.91 11.23 -2.74
CA GLU A 100 17.65 10.90 -4.13
C GLU A 100 18.76 9.99 -4.67
N CYS A 101 18.38 8.78 -5.07
CA CYS A 101 19.28 7.84 -5.71
C CYS A 101 19.14 7.89 -7.22
N LYS A 102 20.25 8.08 -7.92
CA LYS A 102 20.29 7.96 -9.37
C LYS A 102 20.29 6.48 -9.76
N LYS A 103 19.42 6.10 -10.68
CA LYS A 103 19.30 4.75 -11.22
C LYS A 103 19.55 4.77 -12.73
N GLU A 104 20.37 3.84 -13.19
CA GLU A 104 20.73 3.67 -14.59
C GLU A 104 20.38 2.27 -15.09
N ALA A 105 20.16 2.17 -16.39
CA ALA A 105 19.85 0.88 -17.00
C ALA A 105 20.95 -0.13 -16.78
N ALA A 106 20.55 -1.34 -16.40
CA ALA A 106 21.45 -2.48 -16.26
C ALA A 106 21.57 -3.24 -17.58
N ASP A 107 22.67 -3.98 -17.73
CA ASP A 107 22.74 -5.02 -18.75
C ASP A 107 21.73 -6.12 -18.46
N GLY A 108 21.15 -6.72 -19.50
CA GLY A 108 20.10 -7.73 -19.35
C GLY A 108 20.49 -9.00 -18.57
N SER A 109 21.79 -9.14 -18.23
CA SER A 109 22.35 -10.19 -17.38
C SER A 109 22.46 -9.81 -15.90
N THR A 110 22.15 -8.56 -15.52
CA THR A 110 22.27 -8.09 -14.14
C THR A 110 21.24 -8.78 -13.25
N ALA A 111 21.72 -9.51 -12.23
CA ALA A 111 20.89 -10.17 -11.25
C ALA A 111 20.36 -9.15 -10.23
N PHE A 112 19.13 -9.34 -9.79
CA PHE A 112 18.59 -8.61 -8.63
C PHE A 112 19.23 -9.19 -7.36
N PRO A 113 19.71 -8.36 -6.42
CA PRO A 113 20.34 -8.84 -5.20
C PRO A 113 19.36 -9.69 -4.36
N GLU A 114 19.85 -10.83 -3.86
CA GLU A 114 19.07 -11.71 -3.00
C GLU A 114 19.00 -11.19 -1.57
N ASP A 115 20.13 -10.69 -1.06
CA ASP A 115 20.25 -10.09 0.26
C ASP A 115 20.23 -8.57 0.15
N ILE A 116 19.20 -7.97 0.75
CA ILE A 116 18.99 -6.54 0.73
C ILE A 116 19.50 -5.96 2.04
N THR A 117 20.59 -5.24 1.96
CA THR A 117 21.19 -4.47 3.06
C THR A 117 20.99 -2.98 2.82
N GLY A 118 21.34 -2.13 3.79
CA GLY A 118 21.24 -0.68 3.63
C GLY A 118 21.93 -0.14 2.37
N ASP A 119 23.09 -0.73 2.01
CA ASP A 119 23.85 -0.33 0.81
C ASP A 119 23.18 -0.75 -0.50
N THR A 120 22.27 -1.73 -0.47
CA THR A 120 21.58 -2.23 -1.67
C THR A 120 20.60 -1.18 -2.23
N PHE A 121 20.09 -0.28 -1.40
CA PHE A 121 19.21 0.82 -1.86
C PHE A 121 19.95 1.84 -2.72
N VAL A 122 21.28 1.93 -2.56
CA VAL A 122 22.17 2.82 -3.33
C VAL A 122 22.60 2.19 -4.64
N ASP A 123 22.41 0.87 -4.83
CA ASP A 123 22.73 0.19 -6.08
C ASP A 123 22.09 0.88 -7.28
N GLU A 124 22.89 1.15 -8.32
CA GLU A 124 22.49 1.95 -9.48
C GLU A 124 21.43 1.29 -10.37
N HIS A 125 21.24 -0.02 -10.25
CA HIS A 125 20.38 -0.78 -11.16
C HIS A 125 19.11 -1.31 -10.52
N SER A 126 19.09 -1.44 -9.18
CA SER A 126 17.98 -2.03 -8.45
C SER A 126 16.92 -1.02 -8.07
N LEU A 127 15.67 -1.39 -8.29
CA LEU A 127 14.49 -0.63 -7.92
C LEU A 127 13.64 -1.42 -6.92
N PHE A 128 13.07 -0.73 -5.95
CA PHE A 128 12.33 -1.33 -4.85
C PHE A 128 10.90 -0.83 -4.78
N ARG A 129 9.98 -1.73 -4.46
CA ARG A 129 8.58 -1.39 -4.23
C ARG A 129 8.44 -0.35 -3.13
N GLY A 130 7.63 0.68 -3.38
CA GLY A 130 7.35 1.75 -2.43
C GLY A 130 8.19 3.00 -2.62
N ALA A 131 9.33 2.92 -3.31
CA ALA A 131 10.07 4.09 -3.74
C ALA A 131 9.28 4.91 -4.77
N VAL A 132 9.53 6.20 -4.83
CA VAL A 132 8.87 7.13 -5.74
C VAL A 132 9.86 7.63 -6.78
N VAL A 133 9.46 7.62 -8.05
CA VAL A 133 10.23 8.22 -9.12
C VAL A 133 10.12 9.73 -9.03
N PHE A 134 11.21 10.40 -8.71
CA PHE A 134 11.28 11.86 -8.62
C PHE A 134 11.40 12.49 -10.01
N ASP A 135 12.29 11.94 -10.84
CA ASP A 135 12.54 12.45 -12.18
C ASP A 135 13.01 11.33 -13.11
N GLY A 136 12.75 11.49 -14.40
CA GLY A 136 13.17 10.59 -15.45
C GLY A 136 12.09 9.63 -15.93
N GLU A 137 12.49 8.73 -16.84
CA GLU A 137 11.65 7.68 -17.42
C GLU A 137 12.48 6.44 -17.64
N GLY A 138 11.90 5.28 -17.39
CA GLY A 138 12.57 4.01 -17.59
C GLY A 138 11.64 2.81 -17.54
N VAL A 139 12.18 1.65 -17.85
CA VAL A 139 11.46 0.37 -17.85
C VAL A 139 12.02 -0.53 -16.77
N LEU A 140 11.17 -0.92 -15.83
CA LEU A 140 11.47 -1.87 -14.76
C LEU A 140 11.23 -3.30 -15.25
N ASP A 141 12.20 -4.19 -15.07
CA ASP A 141 12.04 -5.64 -15.17
C ASP A 141 11.69 -6.21 -13.81
N VAL A 142 10.48 -6.70 -13.63
CA VAL A 142 9.96 -7.20 -12.35
C VAL A 142 10.63 -8.52 -11.97
N ARG A 143 11.25 -8.56 -10.80
CA ARG A 143 11.93 -9.75 -10.24
C ARG A 143 11.23 -10.33 -9.02
N LYS A 144 10.61 -9.48 -8.18
CA LYS A 144 9.86 -9.90 -6.98
C LYS A 144 8.58 -9.10 -6.86
N VAL A 145 7.50 -9.75 -6.44
CA VAL A 145 6.16 -9.15 -6.27
C VAL A 145 5.57 -9.46 -4.89
N GLY A 146 4.63 -8.67 -4.45
CA GLY A 146 3.86 -8.90 -3.23
C GLY A 146 4.71 -9.02 -1.98
N LEU A 147 4.51 -10.07 -1.19
CA LEU A 147 5.23 -10.33 0.05
C LEU A 147 6.71 -10.69 -0.15
N LYS A 148 7.11 -11.07 -1.35
CA LYS A 148 8.51 -11.36 -1.68
C LYS A 148 9.35 -10.11 -1.93
N THR A 149 8.72 -8.95 -2.07
CA THR A 149 9.40 -7.66 -2.16
C THR A 149 10.01 -7.27 -0.81
N MET A 150 10.97 -6.36 -0.81
CA MET A 150 11.54 -5.80 0.42
C MET A 150 10.48 -5.20 1.34
N MET A 151 9.58 -4.39 0.77
CA MET A 151 8.46 -3.80 1.51
C MET A 151 7.53 -4.88 2.09
N GLY A 152 7.29 -5.96 1.35
CA GLY A 152 6.48 -7.10 1.81
C GLY A 152 7.10 -7.79 3.01
N LYS A 153 8.40 -8.05 2.99
CA LYS A 153 9.13 -8.64 4.12
C LYS A 153 9.12 -7.75 5.36
N LEU A 154 9.36 -6.45 5.21
CA LEU A 154 9.27 -5.49 6.31
C LEU A 154 7.88 -5.49 6.95
N ALA A 155 6.83 -5.54 6.15
CA ALA A 155 5.46 -5.58 6.65
C ALA A 155 5.14 -6.89 7.42
N GLU A 156 5.73 -8.01 7.01
CA GLU A 156 5.58 -9.31 7.66
C GLU A 156 6.31 -9.32 9.01
N GLU A 157 7.57 -8.85 9.07
CA GLU A 157 8.35 -8.72 10.29
C GLU A 157 7.65 -7.81 11.33
N MET A 158 7.06 -6.69 10.90
CA MET A 158 6.32 -5.80 11.78
C MET A 158 5.05 -6.44 12.37
N GLN A 159 4.44 -7.41 11.69
CA GLN A 159 3.26 -8.13 12.19
C GLN A 159 3.63 -9.24 13.18
N GLU A 160 4.80 -9.86 13.03
CA GLU A 160 5.29 -10.89 13.97
C GLU A 160 5.73 -10.27 15.31
N ASP A 161 6.15 -9.00 15.34
CA ASP A 161 6.58 -8.28 16.54
C ASP A 161 5.41 -7.65 17.34
N GLU A 162 4.16 -7.74 16.91
CA GLU A 162 3.02 -7.36 17.74
C GLU A 162 2.79 -8.42 18.83
N PRO A 163 3.15 -8.13 20.11
CA PRO A 163 2.85 -9.05 21.19
C PRO A 163 1.34 -9.17 21.30
N ASP A 164 0.86 -10.41 21.38
CA ASP A 164 -0.55 -10.73 21.64
C ASP A 164 -1.10 -9.79 22.72
N SER A 165 -2.10 -8.99 22.35
CA SER A 165 -2.76 -8.08 23.25
C SER A 165 -3.25 -8.86 24.49
N PRO A 166 -2.91 -8.44 25.74
CA PRO A 166 -3.28 -9.18 26.94
C PRO A 166 -4.78 -9.14 27.29
N LEU A 167 -5.63 -8.77 26.34
CA LEU A 167 -7.09 -8.64 26.50
C LEU A 167 -7.88 -9.79 25.83
N LYS A 168 -7.32 -11.03 25.82
CA LYS A 168 -8.14 -12.22 25.66
C LYS A 168 -8.25 -12.93 27.00
N VAL A 169 -9.13 -12.43 27.84
CA VAL A 169 -9.72 -13.16 28.97
C VAL A 169 -11.23 -13.16 28.79
#